data_f2e6d451ecbbf7bd75e4e52bb9321e2a
#
_entry.id   f2e6d451ecbbf7bd75e4e52bb9321e2a
#
_cell.length_a   1.000
_cell.length_b   1.000
_cell.length_c   1.000
_cell.angle_alpha   90.00
_cell.angle_beta   90.00
_cell.angle_gamma   90.00
#
_symmetry.space_group_name_H-M   'P 1'
#
loop_
_entity.id
_entity.type
_entity.pdbx_description
1 polymer ?
#
loop_
_entity_poly.entity_id
_entity_poly.type
_entity_poly.pdbx_seq_one_letter_code
_entity_poly.pdbx_strand_id
1 'polypeptide(L)'
;MSGSPITGDRRRAMLRTAMGPAIAAALGDARVVEVMVNPDGALRVDILGEGRVDTEVRLEPAQVERIIRLVASHARSEVHGERPIVSAELPPHDDAAGERFEGLLPPVSLGPCFSIRKPAARIYTLLDYVTDGILSAKSARLLSLAVVDRKNILVVGGTSSGKTTLANALLAEMAHLDERVILIEDTRELQCAAPDVVALRTRAGSVSMADLVRSTLRLRPDRIIVGEVRGPEALDMLKAWNTGHPGGIATVHANSALAALYRVEQLVAEAVVTVPRRLIADAIDLIVFIAGRGTGRRVETIARVAGIDPDGGYAFIDVTPKPHPEGE
;
A
#
# COMPACT_ATOMS: atom_id res chain seq x y z
N MET A 1 21.65 7.62 13.98
CA MET A 1 21.54 8.41 15.22
C MET A 1 20.05 8.46 15.53
N SER A 2 19.59 7.62 16.44
CA SER A 2 18.22 7.61 16.96
C SER A 2 18.03 8.89 17.77
N GLY A 3 17.22 9.83 17.27
CA GLY A 3 16.82 10.99 18.04
C GLY A 3 16.09 10.55 19.30
N SER A 4 16.42 11.14 20.42
CA SER A 4 15.76 10.91 21.72
C SER A 4 14.22 10.98 21.55
N PRO A 5 13.42 10.12 22.22
CA PRO A 5 11.95 10.13 22.16
C PRO A 5 11.36 11.53 22.41
N ILE A 6 11.94 12.29 23.32
CA ILE A 6 11.57 13.70 23.64
C ILE A 6 11.63 14.62 22.39
N THR A 7 12.51 14.32 21.43
CA THR A 7 12.65 15.14 20.20
C THR A 7 11.55 14.82 19.18
N GLY A 8 11.06 13.58 19.13
CA GLY A 8 9.96 13.15 18.28
C GLY A 8 8.63 13.80 18.69
N ASP A 9 8.30 13.72 19.98
CA ASP A 9 7.06 14.28 20.54
C ASP A 9 6.98 15.81 20.41
N ARG A 10 8.10 16.51 20.63
CA ARG A 10 8.17 17.96 20.41
C ARG A 10 7.92 18.34 18.96
N ARG A 11 8.49 17.62 18.01
CA ARG A 11 8.30 17.89 16.57
C ARG A 11 6.86 17.63 16.14
N ARG A 12 6.24 16.55 16.64
CA ARG A 12 4.84 16.27 16.40
C ARG A 12 3.95 17.38 16.99
N ALA A 13 4.14 17.76 18.24
CA ALA A 13 3.37 18.82 18.89
C ALA A 13 3.47 20.13 18.09
N MET A 14 4.66 20.49 17.62
CA MET A 14 4.89 21.67 16.80
C MET A 14 4.12 21.59 15.46
N LEU A 15 4.17 20.47 14.75
CA LEU A 15 3.45 20.29 13.48
C LEU A 15 1.94 20.33 13.72
N ARG A 16 1.41 19.64 14.73
CA ARG A 16 -0.02 19.67 15.07
C ARG A 16 -0.50 21.07 15.45
N THR A 17 0.30 21.82 16.21
CA THR A 17 0.01 23.21 16.53
C THR A 17 -0.04 24.08 15.28
N ALA A 18 0.90 23.89 14.36
CA ALA A 18 0.95 24.64 13.10
C ALA A 18 -0.22 24.32 12.15
N MET A 19 -0.69 23.07 12.17
CA MET A 19 -1.86 22.60 11.39
C MET A 19 -3.16 23.21 11.90
N GLY A 20 -3.23 23.61 13.16
CA GLY A 20 -4.41 24.20 13.78
C GLY A 20 -5.43 23.16 14.28
N PRO A 21 -6.45 23.62 15.04
CA PRO A 21 -7.35 22.73 15.76
C PRO A 21 -8.21 21.84 14.87
N ALA A 22 -8.67 22.36 13.71
CA ALA A 22 -9.54 21.62 12.81
C ALA A 22 -8.84 20.39 12.19
N ILE A 23 -7.62 20.57 11.70
CA ILE A 23 -6.81 19.46 11.14
C ILE A 23 -6.40 18.50 12.28
N ALA A 24 -6.00 19.02 13.45
CA ALA A 24 -5.65 18.20 14.58
C ALA A 24 -6.82 17.34 15.08
N ALA A 25 -8.04 17.88 15.10
CA ALA A 25 -9.25 17.12 15.44
C ALA A 25 -9.54 16.03 14.40
N ALA A 26 -9.47 16.36 13.10
CA ALA A 26 -9.64 15.38 12.03
C ALA A 26 -8.60 14.25 12.08
N LEU A 27 -7.34 14.55 12.36
CA LEU A 27 -6.31 13.53 12.54
C LEU A 27 -6.53 12.67 13.80
N GLY A 28 -7.19 13.22 14.83
CA GLY A 28 -7.56 12.49 16.05
C GLY A 28 -8.79 11.59 15.91
N ASP A 29 -9.70 11.85 14.95
CA ASP A 29 -10.90 11.02 14.75
C ASP A 29 -10.52 9.71 14.03
N ALA A 30 -10.73 8.56 14.71
CA ALA A 30 -10.40 7.23 14.16
C ALA A 30 -11.17 6.88 12.88
N ARG A 31 -12.31 7.52 12.61
CA ARG A 31 -13.11 7.30 11.40
C ARG A 31 -12.55 8.05 10.19
N VAL A 32 -11.79 9.12 10.40
CA VAL A 32 -11.17 9.87 9.31
C VAL A 32 -9.98 9.09 8.76
N VAL A 33 -9.99 8.84 7.45
CA VAL A 33 -8.93 8.13 6.74
C VAL A 33 -8.00 9.09 5.97
N GLU A 34 -8.53 10.23 5.54
CA GLU A 34 -7.75 11.23 4.80
C GLU A 34 -8.22 12.66 5.12
N VAL A 35 -7.28 13.59 5.21
CA VAL A 35 -7.52 15.02 5.40
C VAL A 35 -6.95 15.76 4.20
N MET A 36 -7.76 16.58 3.53
CA MET A 36 -7.38 17.27 2.29
C MET A 36 -7.63 18.77 2.42
N VAL A 37 -6.67 19.56 2.00
CA VAL A 37 -6.83 21.00 1.80
C VAL A 37 -6.56 21.33 0.35
N ASN A 38 -7.58 21.81 -0.35
CA ASN A 38 -7.52 22.18 -1.77
C ASN A 38 -6.96 23.59 -1.97
N PRO A 39 -6.63 24.00 -3.23
CA PRO A 39 -6.15 25.37 -3.51
C PRO A 39 -7.12 26.49 -3.15
N ASP A 40 -8.42 26.20 -3.01
CA ASP A 40 -9.47 27.10 -2.52
C ASP A 40 -9.45 27.29 -0.98
N GLY A 41 -8.50 26.65 -0.29
CA GLY A 41 -8.38 26.63 1.16
C GLY A 41 -9.37 25.71 1.87
N ALA A 42 -10.27 25.05 1.12
CA ALA A 42 -11.30 24.20 1.73
C ALA A 42 -10.71 22.95 2.37
N LEU A 43 -10.97 22.77 3.66
CA LEU A 43 -10.66 21.57 4.41
C LEU A 43 -11.74 20.51 4.17
N ARG A 44 -11.35 19.36 3.64
CA ARG A 44 -12.20 18.20 3.44
C ARG A 44 -11.62 16.99 4.12
N VAL A 45 -12.49 16.11 4.58
CA VAL A 45 -12.09 14.83 5.21
C VAL A 45 -12.76 13.67 4.47
N ASP A 46 -12.06 12.54 4.37
CA ASP A 46 -12.65 11.28 3.94
C ASP A 46 -12.91 10.44 5.18
N ILE A 47 -14.18 10.08 5.39
CA ILE A 47 -14.65 9.34 6.58
C ILE A 47 -15.00 7.93 6.16
N LEU A 48 -14.50 6.96 6.91
CA LEU A 48 -14.72 5.54 6.67
C LEU A 48 -16.25 5.23 6.64
N GLY A 49 -16.73 4.72 5.50
CA GLY A 49 -18.15 4.39 5.28
C GLY A 49 -19.02 5.56 4.82
N GLU A 50 -18.63 6.81 5.06
CA GLU A 50 -19.40 8.00 4.66
C GLU A 50 -18.82 8.65 3.39
N GLY A 51 -17.50 8.49 3.14
CA GLY A 51 -16.83 9.13 2.02
C GLY A 51 -16.37 10.56 2.33
N ARG A 52 -16.18 11.35 1.26
CA ARG A 52 -15.63 12.71 1.36
C ARG A 52 -16.66 13.73 1.82
N VAL A 53 -16.32 14.45 2.89
CA VAL A 53 -17.15 15.50 3.52
C VAL A 53 -16.40 16.84 3.51
N ASP A 54 -17.07 17.94 3.18
CA ASP A 54 -16.58 19.32 3.37
C ASP A 54 -16.84 19.73 4.82
N THR A 55 -15.81 20.20 5.51
CA THR A 55 -15.92 20.59 6.93
C THR A 55 -16.39 22.05 7.11
N GLU A 56 -16.63 22.78 6.02
CA GLU A 56 -16.91 24.23 6.00
C GLU A 56 -15.74 25.10 6.51
N VAL A 57 -14.65 24.49 6.98
CA VAL A 57 -13.44 25.21 7.41
C VAL A 57 -12.64 25.62 6.18
N ARG A 58 -12.12 26.84 6.21
CA ARG A 58 -11.25 27.40 5.17
C ARG A 58 -9.94 27.86 5.79
N LEU A 59 -8.84 27.47 5.18
CA LEU A 59 -7.49 27.87 5.56
C LEU A 59 -6.98 28.94 4.59
N GLU A 60 -6.31 29.95 5.12
CA GLU A 60 -5.64 30.96 4.30
C GLU A 60 -4.44 30.34 3.55
N PRO A 61 -4.19 30.73 2.28
CA PRO A 61 -3.09 30.18 1.48
C PRO A 61 -1.72 30.25 2.19
N ALA A 62 -1.45 31.33 2.90
CA ALA A 62 -0.22 31.49 3.67
C ALA A 62 -0.10 30.48 4.84
N GLN A 63 -1.23 30.05 5.42
CA GLN A 63 -1.24 29.01 6.44
C GLN A 63 -0.95 27.63 5.83
N VAL A 64 -1.57 27.32 4.69
CA VAL A 64 -1.36 26.06 3.95
C VAL A 64 0.10 25.94 3.53
N GLU A 65 0.68 27.00 2.93
CA GLU A 65 2.09 27.03 2.54
C GLU A 65 3.02 26.83 3.75
N ARG A 66 2.74 27.48 4.86
CA ARG A 66 3.52 27.33 6.09
C ARG A 66 3.52 25.90 6.59
N ILE A 67 2.37 25.19 6.54
CA ILE A 67 2.27 23.77 6.90
C ILE A 67 3.17 22.93 5.99
N ILE A 68 3.08 23.11 4.67
CA ILE A 68 3.88 22.39 3.68
C ILE A 68 5.39 22.60 3.94
N ARG A 69 5.82 23.83 4.18
CA ARG A 69 7.23 24.15 4.46
C ARG A 69 7.71 23.54 5.78
N LEU A 70 6.88 23.49 6.81
CA LEU A 70 7.22 22.86 8.09
C LEU A 70 7.36 21.33 7.92
N VAL A 71 6.48 20.69 7.15
CA VAL A 71 6.58 19.26 6.84
C VAL A 71 7.85 18.97 6.02
N ALA A 72 8.15 19.79 5.00
CA ALA A 72 9.37 19.67 4.23
C ALA A 72 10.62 19.75 5.11
N SER A 73 10.68 20.74 5.99
CA SER A 73 11.77 20.88 6.96
C SER A 73 11.91 19.67 7.88
N HIS A 74 10.77 19.11 8.34
CA HIS A 74 10.78 17.88 9.13
C HIS A 74 11.34 16.69 8.34
N ALA A 75 10.93 16.54 7.09
CA ALA A 75 11.40 15.50 6.19
C ALA A 75 12.84 15.73 5.69
N ARG A 76 13.48 16.84 6.07
CA ARG A 76 14.78 17.30 5.55
C ARG A 76 14.78 17.41 4.02
N SER A 77 13.68 17.88 3.47
CA SER A 77 13.46 18.14 2.06
C SER A 77 13.34 19.64 1.84
N GLU A 78 13.78 20.11 0.69
CA GLU A 78 13.57 21.50 0.25
C GLU A 78 12.27 21.60 -0.54
N VAL A 79 11.53 22.70 -0.34
CA VAL A 79 10.34 23.02 -1.12
C VAL A 79 10.35 24.48 -1.55
N HIS A 80 10.30 24.70 -2.85
CA HIS A 80 10.29 26.01 -3.50
C HIS A 80 9.74 25.88 -4.94
N GLY A 81 9.67 26.98 -5.70
CA GLY A 81 9.07 27.01 -7.04
C GLY A 81 9.65 26.02 -8.05
N GLU A 82 10.93 25.65 -7.92
CA GLU A 82 11.57 24.64 -8.79
C GLU A 82 11.42 23.21 -8.23
N ARG A 83 11.09 23.07 -6.95
CA ARG A 83 10.79 21.81 -6.27
C ARG A 83 9.50 21.94 -5.46
N PRO A 84 8.35 22.06 -6.15
CA PRO A 84 7.10 22.45 -5.52
C PRO A 84 6.33 21.30 -4.85
N ILE A 85 6.86 20.08 -4.87
CA ILE A 85 6.21 18.86 -4.35
C ILE A 85 6.94 18.38 -3.10
N VAL A 86 6.18 18.06 -2.05
CA VAL A 86 6.65 17.48 -0.79
C VAL A 86 5.91 16.19 -0.52
N SER A 87 6.60 15.06 -0.65
CA SER A 87 6.11 13.76 -0.19
C SER A 87 6.84 13.39 1.10
N ALA A 88 6.11 13.18 2.19
CA ALA A 88 6.69 12.94 3.51
C ALA A 88 5.82 12.02 4.35
N GLU A 89 6.41 11.48 5.41
CA GLU A 89 5.71 10.82 6.51
C GLU A 89 5.79 11.74 7.73
N LEU A 90 4.64 12.05 8.34
CA LEU A 90 4.59 12.83 9.57
C LEU A 90 5.15 12.00 10.74
N PRO A 91 5.60 12.65 11.82
CA PRO A 91 6.15 11.92 12.98
C PRO A 91 5.17 10.88 13.51
N PRO A 92 5.59 9.60 13.63
CA PRO A 92 4.73 8.52 14.09
C PRO A 92 4.24 8.75 15.53
N HIS A 93 3.11 8.14 15.91
CA HIS A 93 2.62 8.06 17.28
C HIS A 93 2.93 6.68 17.83
N ASP A 94 3.69 6.63 18.92
CA ASP A 94 4.18 5.38 19.52
C ASP A 94 4.87 4.50 18.45
N ASP A 95 4.56 3.22 18.38
CA ASP A 95 5.11 2.28 17.40
C ASP A 95 4.33 2.25 16.06
N ALA A 96 3.30 3.11 15.90
CA ALA A 96 2.52 3.17 14.67
C ALA A 96 3.29 3.89 13.55
N ALA A 97 2.95 3.60 12.29
CA ALA A 97 3.42 4.39 11.15
C ALA A 97 2.90 5.84 11.23
N GLY A 98 3.69 6.81 10.77
CA GLY A 98 3.25 8.19 10.63
C GLY A 98 2.24 8.35 9.49
N GLU A 99 1.48 9.45 9.53
CA GLU A 99 0.56 9.80 8.45
C GLU A 99 1.36 10.18 7.18
N ARG A 100 0.91 9.72 6.02
CA ARG A 100 1.48 10.12 4.72
C ARG A 100 1.00 11.52 4.34
N PHE A 101 1.94 12.39 4.07
CA PHE A 101 1.70 13.77 3.64
C PHE A 101 2.14 13.96 2.20
N GLU A 102 1.29 14.58 1.37
CA GLU A 102 1.62 15.06 0.04
C GLU A 102 1.21 16.52 -0.06
N GLY A 103 2.17 17.41 -0.30
CA GLY A 103 1.94 18.85 -0.40
C GLY A 103 2.47 19.42 -1.71
N LEU A 104 1.70 20.36 -2.29
CA LEU A 104 2.05 21.01 -3.54
C LEU A 104 2.00 22.53 -3.38
N LEU A 105 2.98 23.19 -3.98
CA LEU A 105 3.06 24.66 -4.10
C LEU A 105 2.91 25.09 -5.57
N PRO A 106 2.52 26.35 -5.83
CA PRO A 106 2.68 26.92 -7.16
C PRO A 106 4.12 26.77 -7.67
N PRO A 107 4.35 26.58 -9.00
CA PRO A 107 3.40 26.70 -10.09
C PRO A 107 2.65 25.41 -10.48
N VAL A 108 2.87 24.27 -9.82
CA VAL A 108 2.22 22.99 -10.19
C VAL A 108 0.77 22.91 -9.74
N SER A 109 0.35 23.80 -8.86
CA SER A 109 -1.04 23.98 -8.42
C SER A 109 -1.40 25.47 -8.46
N LEU A 110 -2.69 25.79 -8.52
CA LEU A 110 -3.18 27.20 -8.53
C LEU A 110 -2.96 27.92 -7.19
N GLY A 111 -2.80 27.16 -6.12
CA GLY A 111 -2.51 27.61 -4.77
C GLY A 111 -1.91 26.46 -3.96
N PRO A 112 -1.34 26.74 -2.77
CA PRO A 112 -0.82 25.68 -1.93
C PRO A 112 -1.95 24.72 -1.53
N CYS A 113 -1.69 23.42 -1.61
CA CYS A 113 -2.65 22.38 -1.25
C CYS A 113 -1.92 21.14 -0.72
N PHE A 114 -2.60 20.33 0.10
CA PHE A 114 -2.03 19.08 0.59
C PHE A 114 -3.09 18.03 0.91
N SER A 115 -2.65 16.79 0.97
CA SER A 115 -3.39 15.67 1.54
C SER A 115 -2.58 14.98 2.64
N ILE A 116 -3.27 14.53 3.70
CA ILE A 116 -2.72 13.74 4.79
C ILE A 116 -3.53 12.45 4.88
N ARG A 117 -2.91 11.32 4.53
CA ARG A 117 -3.55 10.02 4.63
C ARG A 117 -3.08 9.31 5.88
N LYS A 118 -4.03 8.87 6.69
CA LYS A 118 -3.74 8.12 7.93
C LYS A 118 -3.41 6.67 7.62
N PRO A 119 -2.47 6.05 8.35
CA PRO A 119 -2.29 4.60 8.31
C PRO A 119 -3.57 3.92 8.80
N ALA A 120 -3.78 2.67 8.36
CA ALA A 120 -4.92 1.88 8.83
C ALA A 120 -4.84 1.72 10.36
N ALA A 121 -5.90 2.16 11.05
CA ALA A 121 -5.99 2.10 12.52
C ALA A 121 -6.20 0.66 13.04
N ARG A 122 -6.64 -0.26 12.17
CA ARG A 122 -6.91 -1.66 12.51
C ARG A 122 -6.37 -2.58 11.43
N ILE A 123 -5.71 -3.65 11.84
CA ILE A 123 -5.40 -4.78 10.97
C ILE A 123 -6.68 -5.60 10.82
N TYR A 124 -7.19 -5.68 9.60
CA TYR A 124 -8.27 -6.60 9.27
C TYR A 124 -7.71 -8.00 9.08
N THR A 125 -8.38 -8.98 9.65
CA THR A 125 -8.09 -10.41 9.43
C THR A 125 -8.93 -10.96 8.28
N LEU A 126 -8.59 -12.12 7.75
CA LEU A 126 -9.45 -12.82 6.77
C LEU A 126 -10.83 -13.15 7.36
N LEU A 127 -10.93 -13.36 8.68
CA LEU A 127 -12.20 -13.57 9.38
C LEU A 127 -13.06 -12.30 9.39
N ASP A 128 -12.47 -11.12 9.58
CA ASP A 128 -13.20 -9.86 9.46
C ASP A 128 -13.78 -9.68 8.05
N TYR A 129 -13.00 -10.03 7.01
CA TYR A 129 -13.47 -10.00 5.62
C TYR A 129 -14.66 -10.94 5.38
N VAL A 130 -14.69 -12.10 6.04
CA VAL A 130 -15.84 -13.02 5.98
C VAL A 130 -17.04 -12.44 6.70
N THR A 131 -16.84 -11.87 7.89
CA THR A 131 -17.90 -11.26 8.70
C THR A 131 -18.56 -10.08 7.97
N ASP A 132 -17.75 -9.27 7.28
CA ASP A 132 -18.22 -8.12 6.49
C ASP A 132 -18.79 -8.51 5.11
N GLY A 133 -18.82 -9.81 4.77
CA GLY A 133 -19.34 -10.32 3.50
C GLY A 133 -18.47 -9.96 2.28
N ILE A 134 -17.24 -9.52 2.49
CA ILE A 134 -16.30 -9.14 1.42
C ILE A 134 -15.64 -10.39 0.82
N LEU A 135 -15.53 -11.47 1.60
CA LEU A 135 -14.90 -12.72 1.23
C LEU A 135 -15.73 -13.90 1.75
N SER A 136 -15.86 -14.99 0.98
CA SER A 136 -16.48 -16.20 1.49
C SER A 136 -15.56 -16.94 2.47
N ALA A 137 -16.12 -17.71 3.43
CA ALA A 137 -15.32 -18.51 4.35
C ALA A 137 -14.42 -19.53 3.62
N LYS A 138 -14.91 -20.09 2.49
CA LYS A 138 -14.12 -21.00 1.65
C LYS A 138 -12.95 -20.28 0.99
N SER A 139 -13.17 -19.05 0.49
CA SER A 139 -12.11 -18.21 -0.08
C SER A 139 -11.08 -17.79 0.96
N ALA A 140 -11.53 -17.43 2.19
CA ALA A 140 -10.64 -17.12 3.30
C ALA A 140 -9.71 -18.29 3.63
N ARG A 141 -10.28 -19.49 3.74
CA ARG A 141 -9.49 -20.72 3.99
C ARG A 141 -8.50 -21.00 2.84
N LEU A 142 -8.91 -20.82 1.57
CA LEU A 142 -8.01 -20.99 0.43
C LEU A 142 -6.82 -20.04 0.52
N LEU A 143 -7.07 -18.77 0.83
CA LEU A 143 -6.02 -17.75 0.93
C LEU A 143 -5.10 -18.00 2.15
N SER A 144 -5.66 -18.38 3.30
CA SER A 144 -4.88 -18.76 4.48
C SER A 144 -3.94 -19.93 4.17
N LEU A 145 -4.44 -21.01 3.55
CA LEU A 145 -3.61 -22.13 3.10
C LEU A 145 -2.55 -21.70 2.09
N ALA A 146 -2.89 -20.83 1.14
CA ALA A 146 -1.93 -20.33 0.16
C ALA A 146 -0.77 -19.56 0.81
N VAL A 147 -1.03 -18.78 1.89
CA VAL A 147 0.03 -18.13 2.67
C VAL A 147 0.92 -19.18 3.35
N VAL A 148 0.33 -20.19 4.00
CA VAL A 148 1.08 -21.29 4.66
C VAL A 148 1.91 -22.07 3.65
N ASP A 149 1.35 -22.38 2.47
CA ASP A 149 2.00 -23.12 1.39
C ASP A 149 3.01 -22.27 0.59
N ARG A 150 3.35 -21.07 1.09
CA ARG A 150 4.32 -20.16 0.44
C ARG A 150 3.98 -19.82 -1.01
N LYS A 151 2.70 -19.63 -1.32
CA LYS A 151 2.29 -19.16 -2.65
C LYS A 151 2.60 -17.68 -2.83
N ASN A 152 3.13 -17.32 -3.99
CA ASN A 152 3.31 -15.93 -4.39
C ASN A 152 1.96 -15.34 -4.80
N ILE A 153 1.48 -14.34 -4.04
CA ILE A 153 0.14 -13.78 -4.18
C ILE A 153 0.22 -12.33 -4.66
N LEU A 154 -0.42 -12.05 -5.79
CA LEU A 154 -0.59 -10.71 -6.31
C LEU A 154 -1.98 -10.19 -5.96
N VAL A 155 -2.07 -9.18 -5.09
CA VAL A 155 -3.34 -8.53 -4.72
C VAL A 155 -3.60 -7.37 -5.68
N VAL A 156 -4.74 -7.40 -6.32
CA VAL A 156 -5.06 -6.54 -7.47
C VAL A 156 -6.36 -5.79 -7.24
N GLY A 157 -6.43 -4.56 -7.72
CA GLY A 157 -7.66 -3.75 -7.66
C GLY A 157 -7.41 -2.28 -7.98
N GLY A 158 -8.47 -1.52 -8.11
CA GLY A 158 -8.42 -0.09 -8.37
C GLY A 158 -7.94 0.74 -7.16
N THR A 159 -7.87 2.05 -7.34
CA THR A 159 -7.58 2.99 -6.24
C THR A 159 -8.65 2.91 -5.16
N SER A 160 -8.24 2.84 -3.90
CA SER A 160 -9.12 2.76 -2.71
C SER A 160 -10.01 1.50 -2.66
N SER A 161 -9.69 0.44 -3.43
CA SER A 161 -10.41 -0.84 -3.35
C SER A 161 -10.07 -1.64 -2.07
N GLY A 162 -8.97 -1.30 -1.38
CA GLY A 162 -8.53 -1.99 -0.16
C GLY A 162 -7.46 -3.05 -0.40
N LYS A 163 -6.66 -2.94 -1.48
CA LYS A 163 -5.52 -3.85 -1.76
C LYS A 163 -4.57 -3.99 -0.57
N THR A 164 -4.08 -2.87 -0.05
CA THR A 164 -3.15 -2.88 1.10
C THR A 164 -3.79 -3.48 2.34
N THR A 165 -5.09 -3.21 2.57
CA THR A 165 -5.83 -3.79 3.69
C THR A 165 -5.95 -5.31 3.55
N LEU A 166 -6.21 -5.82 2.33
CA LEU A 166 -6.25 -7.26 2.06
C LEU A 166 -4.84 -7.88 2.16
N ALA A 167 -3.81 -7.20 1.68
CA ALA A 167 -2.42 -7.63 1.86
C ALA A 167 -2.08 -7.76 3.36
N ASN A 168 -2.48 -6.79 4.19
CA ASN A 168 -2.31 -6.87 5.65
C ASN A 168 -3.08 -8.04 6.27
N ALA A 169 -4.29 -8.35 5.77
CA ALA A 169 -5.03 -9.54 6.24
C ALA A 169 -4.31 -10.85 5.90
N LEU A 170 -3.65 -10.93 4.74
CA LEU A 170 -2.79 -12.07 4.40
C LEU A 170 -1.51 -12.12 5.24
N LEU A 171 -0.91 -10.96 5.54
CA LEU A 171 0.27 -10.86 6.41
C LEU A 171 -0.03 -11.24 7.86
N ALA A 172 -1.27 -11.03 8.32
CA ALA A 172 -1.71 -11.47 9.65
C ALA A 172 -1.68 -13.00 9.80
N GLU A 173 -1.90 -13.76 8.71
CA GLU A 173 -1.79 -15.23 8.71
C GLU A 173 -0.35 -15.72 8.97
N MET A 174 0.65 -14.84 8.88
CA MET A 174 2.06 -15.17 9.16
C MET A 174 2.43 -15.13 10.65
N ALA A 175 1.51 -14.75 11.55
CA ALA A 175 1.78 -14.58 12.99
C ALA A 175 2.41 -15.80 13.67
N HIS A 176 2.14 -16.99 13.18
CA HIS A 176 2.59 -18.27 13.76
C HIS A 176 3.68 -18.95 12.93
N LEU A 177 4.17 -18.27 11.88
CA LEU A 177 5.22 -18.81 11.02
C LEU A 177 6.58 -18.37 11.55
N ASP A 178 7.49 -19.31 11.76
CA ASP A 178 8.89 -19.04 12.12
C ASP A 178 9.70 -18.70 10.86
N GLU A 179 9.39 -17.52 10.29
CA GLU A 179 9.94 -17.07 9.02
C GLU A 179 10.40 -15.61 9.10
N ARG A 180 11.51 -15.33 8.43
CA ARG A 180 12.03 -13.97 8.29
C ARG A 180 11.37 -13.26 7.11
N VAL A 181 10.55 -12.27 7.41
CA VAL A 181 9.78 -11.50 6.43
C VAL A 181 10.41 -10.14 6.19
N ILE A 182 10.73 -9.83 4.93
CA ILE A 182 11.21 -8.49 4.55
C ILE A 182 10.08 -7.75 3.84
N LEU A 183 9.67 -6.61 4.41
CA LEU A 183 8.71 -5.70 3.81
C LEU A 183 9.42 -4.58 3.07
N ILE A 184 8.99 -4.26 1.86
CA ILE A 184 9.57 -3.20 1.02
C ILE A 184 8.44 -2.27 0.58
N GLU A 185 8.54 -0.98 0.89
CA GLU A 185 7.49 0.01 0.65
C GLU A 185 8.07 1.38 0.31
N ASP A 186 7.27 2.20 -0.37
CA ASP A 186 7.53 3.65 -0.49
C ASP A 186 7.10 4.38 0.78
N THR A 187 5.95 4.02 1.30
CA THR A 187 5.37 4.55 2.54
C THR A 187 4.90 3.38 3.38
N ARG A 188 5.10 3.44 4.68
CA ARG A 188 4.72 2.38 5.61
C ARG A 188 3.20 2.24 5.70
N GLU A 189 2.67 1.20 5.09
CA GLU A 189 1.25 0.83 5.14
C GLU A 189 1.07 -0.66 5.52
N LEU A 190 2.11 -1.48 5.29
CA LEU A 190 2.07 -2.90 5.59
C LEU A 190 2.30 -3.16 7.08
N GLN A 191 1.53 -4.09 7.61
CA GLN A 191 1.59 -4.55 8.99
C GLN A 191 1.68 -6.07 8.99
N CYS A 192 2.84 -6.60 9.35
CA CYS A 192 3.10 -8.03 9.38
C CYS A 192 3.19 -8.50 10.82
N ALA A 193 2.49 -9.59 11.13
CA ALA A 193 2.46 -10.17 12.48
C ALA A 193 3.53 -11.25 12.70
N ALA A 194 4.39 -11.54 11.70
CA ALA A 194 5.48 -12.51 11.85
C ALA A 194 6.48 -12.07 12.96
N PRO A 195 7.10 -13.01 13.67
CA PRO A 195 8.01 -12.69 14.78
C PRO A 195 9.33 -12.04 14.32
N ASP A 196 9.83 -12.34 13.11
CA ASP A 196 11.04 -11.74 12.53
C ASP A 196 10.72 -10.92 11.29
N VAL A 197 10.58 -9.60 11.45
CA VAL A 197 10.23 -8.67 10.37
C VAL A 197 11.28 -7.59 10.20
N VAL A 198 11.70 -7.37 8.95
CA VAL A 198 12.52 -6.21 8.57
C VAL A 198 11.72 -5.34 7.61
N ALA A 199 11.39 -4.13 8.01
CA ALA A 199 10.70 -3.15 7.17
C ALA A 199 11.69 -2.19 6.52
N LEU A 200 11.74 -2.20 5.20
CA LEU A 200 12.58 -1.35 4.36
C LEU A 200 11.72 -0.31 3.64
N ARG A 201 12.25 0.89 3.47
CA ARG A 201 11.56 1.98 2.80
C ARG A 201 12.47 2.65 1.79
N THR A 202 11.90 3.01 0.63
CA THR A 202 12.58 3.82 -0.37
C THR A 202 12.96 5.19 0.19
N ARG A 203 13.90 5.83 -0.45
CA ARG A 203 14.27 7.21 -0.17
C ARG A 203 14.40 7.97 -1.48
N ALA A 204 13.52 8.92 -1.68
CA ALA A 204 13.48 9.73 -2.90
C ALA A 204 14.86 10.25 -3.28
N GLY A 205 15.25 10.05 -4.54
CA GLY A 205 16.52 10.49 -5.09
C GLY A 205 17.77 9.71 -4.65
N SER A 206 17.65 8.67 -3.78
CA SER A 206 18.83 7.93 -3.30
C SER A 206 18.67 6.41 -3.19
N VAL A 207 17.49 5.90 -2.87
CA VAL A 207 17.24 4.45 -2.72
C VAL A 207 15.91 4.11 -3.37
N SER A 208 15.96 3.39 -4.48
CA SER A 208 14.78 2.94 -5.22
C SER A 208 14.20 1.64 -4.65
N MET A 209 12.97 1.29 -5.06
CA MET A 209 12.36 0.00 -4.76
C MET A 209 13.22 -1.16 -5.29
N ALA A 210 13.73 -1.06 -6.52
CA ALA A 210 14.60 -2.06 -7.12
C ALA A 210 15.90 -2.26 -6.34
N ASP A 211 16.50 -1.19 -5.79
CA ASP A 211 17.68 -1.30 -4.93
C ASP A 211 17.38 -2.07 -3.66
N LEU A 212 16.21 -1.83 -3.06
CA LEU A 212 15.78 -2.54 -1.86
C LEU A 212 15.52 -4.01 -2.14
N VAL A 213 14.79 -4.35 -3.22
CA VAL A 213 14.56 -5.76 -3.61
C VAL A 213 15.88 -6.50 -3.78
N ARG A 214 16.84 -5.93 -4.51
CA ARG A 214 18.17 -6.51 -4.68
C ARG A 214 18.94 -6.64 -3.36
N SER A 215 18.79 -5.68 -2.46
CA SER A 215 19.46 -5.70 -1.15
C SER A 215 18.89 -6.80 -0.25
N THR A 216 17.59 -7.10 -0.35
CA THR A 216 16.96 -8.14 0.49
C THR A 216 17.57 -9.50 0.30
N LEU A 217 18.07 -9.85 -0.89
CA LEU A 217 18.70 -11.13 -1.19
C LEU A 217 19.96 -11.40 -0.33
N ARG A 218 20.51 -10.35 0.30
CA ARG A 218 21.63 -10.45 1.25
C ARG A 218 21.21 -10.40 2.72
N LEU A 219 19.91 -10.20 2.98
CA LEU A 219 19.36 -10.15 4.34
C LEU A 219 18.79 -11.50 4.80
N ARG A 220 18.99 -12.55 4.02
CA ARG A 220 18.49 -13.92 4.28
C ARG A 220 16.98 -13.95 4.50
N PRO A 221 16.17 -13.47 3.56
CA PRO A 221 14.72 -13.50 3.68
C PRO A 221 14.19 -14.92 3.47
N ASP A 222 13.15 -15.30 4.23
CA ASP A 222 12.29 -16.41 3.88
C ASP A 222 11.19 -15.95 2.93
N ARG A 223 10.68 -14.70 3.14
CA ARG A 223 9.67 -14.07 2.30
C ARG A 223 10.02 -12.62 1.98
N ILE A 224 9.70 -12.20 0.76
CA ILE A 224 9.86 -10.81 0.30
C ILE A 224 8.49 -10.27 -0.09
N ILE A 225 8.06 -9.25 0.63
CA ILE A 225 6.76 -8.60 0.45
C ILE A 225 6.99 -7.20 -0.14
N VAL A 226 6.26 -6.87 -1.21
CA VAL A 226 6.35 -5.55 -1.86
C VAL A 226 5.01 -4.84 -1.73
N GLY A 227 4.97 -3.72 -1.04
CA GLY A 227 3.73 -3.01 -0.72
C GLY A 227 2.94 -2.63 -1.96
N GLU A 228 3.60 -2.05 -2.94
CA GLU A 228 3.00 -1.80 -4.25
C GLU A 228 4.07 -1.79 -5.34
N VAL A 229 3.79 -2.48 -6.45
CA VAL A 229 4.66 -2.53 -7.63
C VAL A 229 4.15 -1.54 -8.66
N ARG A 230 4.98 -0.54 -9.00
CA ARG A 230 4.61 0.58 -9.87
C ARG A 230 5.56 0.79 -11.04
N GLY A 231 6.74 0.18 -11.01
CA GLY A 231 7.82 0.42 -11.96
C GLY A 231 8.71 -0.81 -12.19
N PRO A 232 9.96 -0.57 -12.63
CA PRO A 232 10.90 -1.61 -13.07
C PRO A 232 11.29 -2.62 -11.98
N GLU A 233 11.06 -2.33 -10.69
CA GLU A 233 11.25 -3.26 -9.58
C GLU A 233 10.46 -4.57 -9.73
N ALA A 234 9.41 -4.57 -10.56
CA ALA A 234 8.64 -5.76 -10.90
C ALA A 234 9.53 -6.92 -11.35
N LEU A 235 10.55 -6.65 -12.17
CA LEU A 235 11.46 -7.67 -12.66
C LEU A 235 12.32 -8.28 -11.54
N ASP A 236 12.87 -7.45 -10.66
CA ASP A 236 13.71 -7.91 -9.55
C ASP A 236 12.88 -8.71 -8.53
N MET A 237 11.65 -8.28 -8.26
CA MET A 237 10.69 -9.00 -7.41
C MET A 237 10.37 -10.39 -7.98
N LEU A 238 10.01 -10.50 -9.26
CA LEU A 238 9.70 -11.77 -9.90
C LEU A 238 10.89 -12.73 -9.89
N LYS A 239 12.10 -12.22 -10.13
CA LYS A 239 13.33 -13.00 -10.02
C LYS A 239 13.54 -13.53 -8.60
N ALA A 240 13.36 -12.67 -7.59
CA ALA A 240 13.51 -13.06 -6.20
C ALA A 240 12.51 -14.15 -5.80
N TRP A 241 11.24 -14.00 -6.16
CA TRP A 241 10.19 -14.98 -5.90
C TRP A 241 10.44 -16.32 -6.58
N ASN A 242 10.95 -16.31 -7.82
CA ASN A 242 11.21 -17.52 -8.61
C ASN A 242 12.54 -18.22 -8.25
N THR A 243 13.43 -17.57 -7.47
CA THR A 243 14.77 -18.09 -7.19
C THR A 243 15.05 -18.34 -5.71
N GLY A 244 14.12 -18.99 -5.01
CA GLY A 244 14.34 -19.48 -3.65
C GLY A 244 13.68 -18.68 -2.54
N HIS A 245 12.88 -17.63 -2.85
CA HIS A 245 12.14 -16.84 -1.87
C HIS A 245 10.63 -16.84 -2.17
N PRO A 246 9.97 -18.03 -2.19
CA PRO A 246 8.53 -18.14 -2.43
C PRO A 246 7.71 -17.61 -1.26
N GLY A 247 6.41 -17.39 -1.48
CA GLY A 247 5.50 -16.88 -0.46
C GLY A 247 5.50 -15.37 -0.36
N GLY A 248 5.87 -14.71 -1.45
CA GLY A 248 5.79 -13.27 -1.57
C GLY A 248 4.35 -12.77 -1.70
N ILE A 249 4.10 -11.56 -1.22
CA ILE A 249 2.83 -10.85 -1.43
C ILE A 249 3.17 -9.46 -1.99
N ALA A 250 2.47 -9.07 -3.05
CA ALA A 250 2.61 -7.72 -3.60
C ALA A 250 1.25 -7.17 -4.02
N THR A 251 1.13 -5.84 -4.11
CA THR A 251 -0.06 -5.23 -4.69
C THR A 251 0.25 -4.57 -6.03
N VAL A 252 -0.73 -4.57 -6.93
CA VAL A 252 -0.64 -3.88 -8.21
C VAL A 252 -1.99 -3.26 -8.59
N HIS A 253 -1.97 -2.12 -9.28
CA HIS A 253 -3.17 -1.51 -9.83
C HIS A 253 -3.55 -2.16 -11.16
N ALA A 254 -4.69 -2.87 -11.18
CA ALA A 254 -5.33 -3.36 -12.39
C ALA A 254 -6.83 -3.61 -12.16
N ASN A 255 -7.59 -3.75 -13.25
CA ASN A 255 -9.05 -3.85 -13.23
C ASN A 255 -9.57 -5.30 -13.34
N SER A 256 -8.69 -6.28 -13.42
CA SER A 256 -9.01 -7.72 -13.41
C SER A 256 -7.74 -8.54 -13.16
N ALA A 257 -7.89 -9.84 -12.90
CA ALA A 257 -6.77 -10.77 -12.74
C ALA A 257 -5.90 -10.85 -14.02
N LEU A 258 -6.50 -10.94 -15.20
CA LEU A 258 -5.76 -10.95 -16.47
C LEU A 258 -5.05 -9.62 -16.73
N ALA A 259 -5.75 -8.49 -16.52
CA ALA A 259 -5.16 -7.17 -16.70
C ALA A 259 -3.96 -6.94 -15.77
N ALA A 260 -3.91 -7.61 -14.62
CA ALA A 260 -2.77 -7.54 -13.71
C ALA A 260 -1.50 -8.16 -14.31
N LEU A 261 -1.60 -9.28 -15.00
CA LEU A 261 -0.46 -9.90 -15.68
C LEU A 261 0.08 -9.01 -16.78
N TYR A 262 -0.79 -8.42 -17.61
CA TYR A 262 -0.38 -7.43 -18.60
C TYR A 262 0.19 -6.16 -17.97
N ARG A 263 -0.34 -5.74 -16.81
CA ARG A 263 0.24 -4.60 -16.09
C ARG A 263 1.66 -4.93 -15.60
N VAL A 264 1.89 -6.13 -15.08
CA VAL A 264 3.23 -6.59 -14.70
C VAL A 264 4.17 -6.63 -15.91
N GLU A 265 3.71 -7.08 -17.11
CA GLU A 265 4.51 -6.97 -18.34
C GLU A 265 4.95 -5.55 -18.64
N GLN A 266 4.02 -4.59 -18.57
CA GLN A 266 4.33 -3.17 -18.79
C GLN A 266 5.41 -2.66 -17.83
N LEU A 267 5.30 -3.00 -16.54
CA LEU A 267 6.27 -2.60 -15.52
C LEU A 267 7.63 -3.27 -15.74
N VAL A 268 7.65 -4.55 -16.14
CA VAL A 268 8.88 -5.26 -16.50
C VAL A 268 9.52 -4.67 -17.76
N ALA A 269 8.73 -4.21 -18.72
CA ALA A 269 9.22 -3.56 -19.95
C ALA A 269 9.95 -2.24 -19.68
N GLU A 270 9.74 -1.60 -18.52
CA GLU A 270 10.54 -0.44 -18.09
C GLU A 270 11.99 -0.81 -17.77
N ALA A 271 12.28 -2.09 -17.46
CA ALA A 271 13.61 -2.58 -17.13
C ALA A 271 14.30 -3.32 -18.27
N VAL A 272 13.55 -3.94 -19.18
CA VAL A 272 14.09 -4.79 -20.26
C VAL A 272 13.32 -4.65 -21.56
N VAL A 273 14.01 -4.81 -22.69
CA VAL A 273 13.41 -4.72 -24.03
C VAL A 273 12.51 -5.93 -24.31
N THR A 274 12.92 -7.12 -23.90
CA THR A 274 12.15 -8.36 -24.09
C THR A 274 11.57 -8.81 -22.76
N VAL A 275 10.25 -8.76 -22.64
CA VAL A 275 9.54 -9.16 -21.42
C VAL A 275 9.59 -10.70 -21.29
N PRO A 276 10.12 -11.23 -20.17
CA PRO A 276 10.17 -12.66 -19.93
C PRO A 276 8.81 -13.18 -19.41
N ARG A 277 7.82 -13.30 -20.28
CA ARG A 277 6.44 -13.73 -19.93
C ARG A 277 6.39 -15.01 -19.11
N ARG A 278 7.27 -15.97 -19.45
CA ARG A 278 7.37 -17.22 -18.71
C ARG A 278 7.76 -17.01 -17.26
N LEU A 279 8.73 -16.13 -17.00
CA LEU A 279 9.10 -15.76 -15.62
C LEU A 279 7.91 -15.18 -14.85
N ILE A 280 7.10 -14.33 -15.50
CA ILE A 280 5.89 -13.74 -14.87
C ILE A 280 4.92 -14.86 -14.49
N ALA A 281 4.65 -15.78 -15.42
CA ALA A 281 3.73 -16.90 -15.20
C ALA A 281 4.23 -17.91 -14.17
N ASP A 282 5.55 -18.14 -14.10
CA ASP A 282 6.16 -19.08 -13.15
C ASP A 282 6.32 -18.49 -11.73
N ALA A 283 6.47 -17.16 -11.63
CA ALA A 283 6.71 -16.48 -10.36
C ALA A 283 5.43 -16.11 -9.60
N ILE A 284 4.27 -16.01 -10.26
CA ILE A 284 3.00 -15.63 -9.64
C ILE A 284 2.09 -16.86 -9.56
N ASP A 285 1.80 -17.33 -8.34
CA ASP A 285 0.91 -18.48 -8.16
C ASP A 285 -0.57 -18.08 -8.18
N LEU A 286 -0.92 -17.01 -7.42
CA LEU A 286 -2.29 -16.55 -7.26
C LEU A 286 -2.44 -15.06 -7.52
N ILE A 287 -3.56 -14.71 -8.11
CA ILE A 287 -4.01 -13.32 -8.26
C ILE A 287 -5.34 -13.17 -7.54
N VAL A 288 -5.41 -12.20 -6.62
CA VAL A 288 -6.63 -11.90 -5.86
C VAL A 288 -7.14 -10.54 -6.26
N PHE A 289 -8.24 -10.50 -7.00
CA PHE A 289 -8.86 -9.26 -7.47
C PHE A 289 -9.93 -8.79 -6.48
N ILE A 290 -9.70 -7.60 -5.89
CA ILE A 290 -10.64 -6.93 -5.00
C ILE A 290 -11.20 -5.68 -5.68
N ALA A 291 -12.52 -5.60 -5.77
CA ALA A 291 -13.26 -4.51 -6.39
C ALA A 291 -14.20 -3.80 -5.42
N GLY A 292 -14.76 -2.70 -5.89
CA GLY A 292 -15.70 -1.88 -5.12
C GLY A 292 -15.03 -0.95 -4.10
N ARG A 293 -15.87 -0.16 -3.42
CA ARG A 293 -15.46 0.78 -2.36
C ARG A 293 -16.51 0.76 -1.25
N GLY A 294 -16.12 1.11 -0.04
CA GLY A 294 -17.02 1.13 1.11
C GLY A 294 -17.76 -0.20 1.28
N THR A 295 -19.06 -0.17 1.43
CA THR A 295 -19.94 -1.33 1.59
C THR A 295 -20.07 -2.21 0.33
N GLY A 296 -19.71 -1.69 -0.84
CA GLY A 296 -19.69 -2.45 -2.10
C GLY A 296 -18.37 -3.19 -2.37
N ARG A 297 -17.42 -3.17 -1.43
CA ARG A 297 -16.14 -3.86 -1.57
C ARG A 297 -16.34 -5.38 -1.52
N ARG A 298 -15.67 -6.12 -2.42
CA ARG A 298 -15.68 -7.58 -2.42
C ARG A 298 -14.46 -8.14 -3.15
N VAL A 299 -14.03 -9.33 -2.77
CA VAL A 299 -13.10 -10.14 -3.57
C VAL A 299 -13.91 -10.83 -4.65
N GLU A 300 -13.68 -10.44 -5.91
CA GLU A 300 -14.45 -10.95 -7.05
C GLU A 300 -13.83 -12.19 -7.68
N THR A 301 -12.50 -12.27 -7.68
CA THR A 301 -11.78 -13.35 -8.35
C THR A 301 -10.55 -13.75 -7.57
N ILE A 302 -10.37 -15.05 -7.39
CA ILE A 302 -9.11 -15.68 -7.00
C ILE A 302 -8.69 -16.55 -8.16
N ALA A 303 -7.66 -16.17 -8.89
CA ALA A 303 -7.18 -16.85 -10.07
C ALA A 303 -5.82 -17.51 -9.81
N ARG A 304 -5.69 -18.79 -10.11
CA ARG A 304 -4.40 -19.48 -10.13
C ARG A 304 -3.77 -19.34 -11.50
N VAL A 305 -2.55 -18.84 -11.56
CA VAL A 305 -1.77 -18.78 -12.81
C VAL A 305 -1.33 -20.19 -13.19
N ALA A 306 -1.58 -20.59 -14.42
CA ALA A 306 -1.34 -21.95 -14.92
C ALA A 306 -0.25 -22.02 -16.01
N GLY A 307 0.44 -20.89 -16.24
CA GLY A 307 1.52 -20.80 -17.24
C GLY A 307 1.15 -19.94 -18.44
N ILE A 308 1.74 -20.26 -19.58
CA ILE A 308 1.49 -19.63 -20.88
C ILE A 308 0.72 -20.64 -21.75
N ASP A 309 -0.36 -20.18 -22.37
CA ASP A 309 -1.15 -20.98 -23.30
C ASP A 309 -0.44 -21.18 -24.66
N PRO A 310 -0.92 -22.08 -25.52
CA PRO A 310 -0.33 -22.32 -26.85
C PRO A 310 -0.30 -21.09 -27.76
N ASP A 311 -1.22 -20.14 -27.55
CA ASP A 311 -1.33 -18.90 -28.34
C ASP A 311 -0.43 -17.79 -27.80
N GLY A 312 0.34 -18.07 -26.73
CA GLY A 312 1.27 -17.14 -26.09
C GLY A 312 0.60 -16.18 -25.08
N GLY A 313 -0.66 -16.40 -24.73
CA GLY A 313 -1.38 -15.71 -23.67
C GLY A 313 -1.08 -16.32 -22.29
N TYR A 314 -1.59 -15.66 -21.22
CA TYR A 314 -1.53 -16.24 -19.87
C TYR A 314 -2.69 -17.21 -19.65
N ALA A 315 -2.38 -18.44 -19.28
CA ALA A 315 -3.33 -19.40 -18.78
C ALA A 315 -3.58 -19.21 -17.29
N PHE A 316 -4.83 -19.09 -16.89
CA PHE A 316 -5.22 -19.04 -15.48
C PHE A 316 -6.54 -19.77 -15.25
N ILE A 317 -6.74 -20.22 -14.01
CA ILE A 317 -7.92 -20.96 -13.58
C ILE A 317 -8.57 -20.14 -12.46
N ASP A 318 -9.83 -19.76 -12.65
CA ASP A 318 -10.64 -19.19 -11.57
C ASP A 318 -10.90 -20.26 -10.52
N VAL A 319 -10.30 -20.06 -9.35
CA VAL A 319 -10.44 -20.93 -8.16
C VAL A 319 -11.30 -20.30 -7.09
N THR A 320 -12.02 -19.21 -7.42
CA THR A 320 -12.95 -18.56 -6.52
C THR A 320 -14.04 -19.55 -6.10
N PRO A 321 -14.15 -19.90 -4.79
CA PRO A 321 -15.20 -20.78 -4.35
C PRO A 321 -16.58 -20.18 -4.62
N LYS A 322 -17.34 -20.84 -5.48
CA LYS A 322 -18.72 -20.42 -5.77
C LYS A 322 -19.57 -20.47 -4.50
N PRO A 323 -20.47 -19.50 -4.26
CA PRO A 323 -21.46 -19.63 -3.23
C PRO A 323 -22.25 -20.93 -3.46
N HIS A 324 -22.45 -21.72 -2.40
CA HIS A 324 -23.38 -22.87 -2.50
C HIS A 324 -24.75 -22.28 -2.85
N PRO A 325 -25.49 -22.83 -3.81
CA PRO A 325 -26.91 -22.53 -3.90
C PRO A 325 -27.51 -22.90 -2.53
N GLU A 326 -28.08 -21.92 -1.83
CA GLU A 326 -28.86 -22.18 -0.62
C GLU A 326 -30.06 -23.01 -1.02
N GLY A 327 -30.20 -24.19 -0.40
CA GLY A 327 -31.43 -24.95 -0.42
C GLY A 327 -31.39 -26.29 -1.16
N GLU A 328 -31.00 -27.32 -0.45
CA GLU A 328 -31.80 -28.55 -0.29
C GLU A 328 -31.55 -29.14 1.10
#